data_385158be5c04a4abd793a88a48af3239
#
_entry.id   385158be5c04a4abd793a88a48af3239
#
_cell.length_a   1.000
_cell.length_b   1.000
_cell.length_c   1.000
_cell.angle_alpha   90.00
_cell.angle_beta   90.00
_cell.angle_gamma   90.00
#
_symmetry.space_group_name_H-M   'P 1'
#
loop_
_entity.id
_entity.type
_entity.pdbx_description
1 polymer ?
#
loop_
_entity_poly.entity_id
_entity_poly.type
_entity_poly.pdbx_seq_one_letter_code
_entity_poly.pdbx_strand_id
1 'polypeptide(L)'
;MYIGDLHIHSRYSRATSRDCTPEYLDLWARKKGIDIIGTGDFTHPAWREELAEKLEPDRDGLYVLKKEYRIEEEGAAGRTPRFVVTGEISSIYKKGERVRKVHSLLILPGLEQARDLAGRLALIGNIHSDGRPILGIPCRDLLEIMLETCPEGIYVPAHIWTPHFSLFGAFSGFDAIEECFEDLTPHIHALETGLSSDPPMIWRVGALDRFQLISNSDAHSPARLGREANLFDIEMSYEGLAGAIQEGKGLAGTIEFFPEEGKYHFDGHRKCGLCISPQETMRYGNKCPVCG
;
A
#
# COMPACT_ATOMS: atom_id res chain seq x y z
N MET A 1 3.30 20.80 -7.49
CA MET A 1 3.85 19.55 -6.94
C MET A 1 3.13 19.21 -5.63
N TYR A 2 2.73 17.96 -5.43
CA TYR A 2 1.99 17.47 -4.27
C TYR A 2 2.71 16.26 -3.67
N ILE A 3 2.58 16.07 -2.37
CA ILE A 3 3.08 14.90 -1.66
C ILE A 3 1.90 13.96 -1.42
N GLY A 4 2.03 12.70 -1.86
CA GLY A 4 0.97 11.68 -1.73
C GLY A 4 1.43 10.42 -1.04
N ASP A 5 0.64 9.95 -0.05
CA ASP A 5 0.83 8.68 0.66
C ASP A 5 -0.44 7.84 0.51
N LEU A 6 -0.39 6.83 -0.35
CA LEU A 6 -1.57 6.13 -0.86
C LEU A 6 -1.83 4.79 -0.17
N HIS A 7 -0.86 4.28 0.61
CA HIS A 7 -0.96 3.01 1.30
C HIS A 7 -0.91 3.20 2.81
N ILE A 8 -2.08 3.19 3.40
CA ILE A 8 -2.28 3.32 4.84
C ILE A 8 -3.34 2.34 5.32
N HIS A 9 -3.49 2.21 6.63
CA HIS A 9 -4.53 1.40 7.26
C HIS A 9 -5.44 2.18 8.18
N SER A 10 -6.70 1.78 8.24
CA SER A 10 -7.69 2.30 9.17
C SER A 10 -7.64 1.59 10.52
N ARG A 11 -8.39 2.11 11.48
CA ARG A 11 -8.59 1.49 12.80
C ARG A 11 -9.22 0.09 12.77
N TYR A 12 -9.71 -0.35 11.62
CA TYR A 12 -10.32 -1.67 11.42
C TYR A 12 -9.30 -2.73 11.01
N SER A 13 -8.09 -2.35 10.65
CA SER A 13 -6.99 -3.29 10.38
C SER A 13 -6.27 -3.74 11.64
N ARG A 14 -5.82 -4.99 11.63
CA ARG A 14 -5.03 -5.57 12.73
C ARG A 14 -3.74 -4.80 12.97
N ALA A 15 -3.38 -4.69 14.25
CA ALA A 15 -2.17 -4.02 14.71
C ALA A 15 -2.10 -2.52 14.35
N THR A 16 -3.23 -1.91 14.03
CA THR A 16 -3.36 -0.49 13.69
C THR A 16 -3.90 0.30 14.89
N SER A 17 -3.46 1.56 15.02
CA SER A 17 -3.94 2.48 16.04
C SER A 17 -5.44 2.74 15.90
N ARG A 18 -6.13 2.85 17.02
CA ARG A 18 -7.54 3.28 17.05
C ARG A 18 -7.74 4.72 16.55
N ASP A 19 -6.66 5.49 16.52
CA ASP A 19 -6.65 6.87 16.01
C ASP A 19 -6.55 6.94 14.48
N CYS A 20 -6.43 5.80 13.76
CA CYS A 20 -6.52 5.78 12.30
C CYS A 20 -7.96 5.98 11.85
N THR A 21 -8.46 7.21 12.04
CA THR A 21 -9.77 7.71 11.63
C THR A 21 -9.59 8.85 10.64
N PRO A 22 -10.61 9.20 9.83
CA PRO A 22 -10.48 10.27 8.84
C PRO A 22 -10.03 11.60 9.44
N GLU A 23 -10.47 11.91 10.66
CA GLU A 23 -10.14 13.16 11.37
C GLU A 23 -8.65 13.25 11.72
N TYR A 24 -8.10 12.17 12.29
CA TYR A 24 -6.68 12.13 12.64
C TYR A 24 -5.77 11.98 11.44
N LEU A 25 -6.23 11.29 10.39
CA LEU A 25 -5.49 11.21 9.11
C LEU A 25 -5.40 12.60 8.47
N ASP A 26 -6.50 13.36 8.40
CA ASP A 26 -6.51 14.75 7.94
C ASP A 26 -5.58 15.62 8.79
N LEU A 27 -5.67 15.55 10.12
CA LEU A 27 -4.85 16.32 11.05
C LEU A 27 -3.35 16.08 10.82
N TRP A 28 -2.94 14.81 10.76
CA TRP A 28 -1.54 14.45 10.59
C TRP A 28 -1.01 14.75 9.20
N ALA A 29 -1.84 14.64 8.16
CA ALA A 29 -1.46 15.06 6.82
C ALA A 29 -1.21 16.57 6.77
N ARG A 30 -2.07 17.40 7.37
CA ARG A 30 -1.84 18.84 7.48
C ARG A 30 -0.56 19.19 8.26
N LYS A 31 -0.28 18.49 9.36
CA LYS A 31 0.96 18.67 10.15
C LYS A 31 2.20 18.32 9.35
N LYS A 32 2.14 17.34 8.45
CA LYS A 32 3.28 16.83 7.70
C LYS A 32 3.38 17.38 6.28
N GLY A 33 2.40 18.16 5.84
CA GLY A 33 2.38 18.72 4.48
C GLY A 33 2.06 17.69 3.40
N ILE A 34 1.31 16.63 3.74
CA ILE A 34 0.83 15.62 2.79
C ILE A 34 -0.44 16.15 2.14
N ASP A 35 -0.47 16.18 0.81
CA ASP A 35 -1.56 16.74 0.03
C ASP A 35 -2.59 15.71 -0.40
N ILE A 36 -2.17 14.44 -0.60
CA ILE A 36 -3.03 13.34 -1.04
C ILE A 36 -2.82 12.14 -0.12
N ILE A 37 -3.91 11.57 0.39
CA ILE A 37 -3.87 10.44 1.32
C ILE A 37 -4.77 9.32 0.79
N GLY A 38 -4.30 8.08 0.82
CA GLY A 38 -5.17 6.93 0.69
C GLY A 38 -6.14 6.82 1.86
N THR A 39 -7.36 6.32 1.62
CA THR A 39 -8.28 6.03 2.72
C THR A 39 -7.87 4.78 3.51
N GLY A 40 -7.18 3.85 2.83
CA GLY A 40 -7.00 2.50 3.33
C GLY A 40 -8.31 1.70 3.41
N ASP A 41 -8.20 0.41 3.51
CA ASP A 41 -9.21 -0.54 4.00
C ASP A 41 -10.63 -0.42 3.39
N PHE A 42 -10.76 0.02 2.13
CA PHE A 42 -12.07 0.26 1.49
C PHE A 42 -12.98 -0.98 1.50
N THR A 43 -12.44 -2.18 1.67
CA THR A 43 -13.23 -3.42 1.70
C THR A 43 -14.06 -3.57 2.95
N HIS A 44 -13.65 -2.98 4.09
CA HIS A 44 -14.36 -3.11 5.37
C HIS A 44 -15.66 -2.29 5.39
N PRO A 45 -16.83 -2.90 5.60
CA PRO A 45 -18.12 -2.19 5.46
C PRO A 45 -18.28 -1.02 6.42
N ALA A 46 -17.96 -1.19 7.70
CA ALA A 46 -18.07 -0.10 8.67
C ALA A 46 -17.10 1.06 8.37
N TRP A 47 -15.94 0.78 7.75
CA TRP A 47 -15.04 1.84 7.31
C TRP A 47 -15.62 2.61 6.14
N ARG A 48 -16.20 1.92 5.13
CA ARG A 48 -16.86 2.61 4.02
C ARG A 48 -18.02 3.48 4.47
N GLU A 49 -18.82 3.01 5.44
CA GLU A 49 -19.91 3.80 6.04
C GLU A 49 -19.36 5.07 6.70
N GLU A 50 -18.27 4.94 7.48
CA GLU A 50 -17.61 6.07 8.13
C GLU A 50 -17.02 7.06 7.11
N LEU A 51 -16.38 6.57 6.03
CA LEU A 51 -15.87 7.41 4.95
C LEU A 51 -17.01 8.16 4.25
N ALA A 52 -18.13 7.48 3.93
CA ALA A 52 -19.30 8.09 3.29
C ALA A 52 -19.97 9.13 4.19
N GLU A 53 -19.98 8.92 5.51
CA GLU A 53 -20.49 9.87 6.47
C GLU A 53 -19.63 11.13 6.56
N LYS A 54 -18.29 10.96 6.64
CA LYS A 54 -17.35 12.01 7.05
C LYS A 54 -16.67 12.73 5.90
N LEU A 55 -16.58 12.10 4.74
CA LEU A 55 -15.97 12.70 3.56
C LEU A 55 -17.03 13.30 2.63
N GLU A 56 -16.63 14.30 1.88
CA GLU A 56 -17.41 14.88 0.80
C GLU A 56 -16.56 14.99 -0.47
N PRO A 57 -17.17 14.82 -1.67
CA PRO A 57 -16.44 15.01 -2.93
C PRO A 57 -15.89 16.44 -3.04
N ASP A 58 -14.62 16.59 -3.45
CA ASP A 58 -13.99 17.88 -3.74
C ASP A 58 -13.66 18.02 -5.22
N ARG A 59 -12.94 17.07 -5.77
CA ARG A 59 -12.51 17.01 -7.16
C ARG A 59 -12.72 15.60 -7.70
N ASP A 60 -12.59 15.45 -9.02
CA ASP A 60 -12.82 14.18 -9.71
C ASP A 60 -12.13 12.99 -9.03
N GLY A 61 -12.92 12.15 -8.38
CA GLY A 61 -12.47 10.97 -7.65
C GLY A 61 -11.72 11.24 -6.34
N LEU A 62 -11.62 12.48 -5.89
CA LEU A 62 -10.99 12.86 -4.62
C LEU A 62 -12.03 13.43 -3.65
N TYR A 63 -11.73 13.29 -2.37
CA TYR A 63 -12.61 13.69 -1.27
C TYR A 63 -11.86 14.57 -0.28
N VAL A 64 -12.61 15.37 0.48
CA VAL A 64 -12.11 16.09 1.65
C VAL A 64 -12.89 15.71 2.89
N LEU A 65 -12.26 15.85 4.05
CA LEU A 65 -12.96 15.71 5.32
C LEU A 65 -13.94 16.86 5.49
N LYS A 66 -15.20 16.56 5.78
CA LYS A 66 -16.22 17.58 6.08
C LYS A 66 -15.78 18.44 7.26
N LYS A 67 -16.09 19.71 7.19
CA LYS A 67 -15.60 20.74 8.14
C LYS A 67 -15.97 20.43 9.59
N GLU A 68 -17.15 19.84 9.83
CA GLU A 68 -17.62 19.53 11.18
C GLU A 68 -16.81 18.41 11.88
N TYR A 69 -16.08 17.58 11.12
CA TYR A 69 -15.22 16.53 11.66
C TYR A 69 -13.75 16.96 11.79
N ARG A 70 -13.41 18.13 11.28
CA ARG A 70 -12.02 18.58 11.25
C ARG A 70 -11.53 18.93 12.65
N ILE A 71 -10.43 18.33 13.04
CA ILE A 71 -9.74 18.66 14.29
C ILE A 71 -8.88 19.90 14.06
N GLU A 72 -9.17 20.98 14.78
CA GLU A 72 -8.34 22.19 14.78
C GLU A 72 -7.28 22.09 15.87
N GLU A 73 -6.02 22.22 15.48
CA GLU A 73 -4.87 22.17 16.39
C GLU A 73 -3.83 23.22 15.94
N GLU A 74 -3.20 23.89 16.90
CA GLU A 74 -2.13 24.83 16.63
C GLU A 74 -0.96 24.13 15.91
N GLY A 75 -0.46 24.73 14.83
CA GLY A 75 0.59 24.15 13.99
C GLY A 75 0.09 23.22 12.87
N ALA A 76 -1.21 22.91 12.81
CA ALA A 76 -1.81 22.14 11.73
C ALA A 76 -2.40 23.03 10.62
N ALA A 77 -1.69 24.10 10.23
CA ALA A 77 -2.12 25.08 9.24
C ALA A 77 -1.79 24.71 7.78
N GLY A 78 -1.48 23.44 7.52
CA GLY A 78 -1.18 22.93 6.18
C GLY A 78 -2.37 23.05 5.21
N ARG A 79 -2.11 22.72 3.94
CA ARG A 79 -3.16 22.63 2.92
C ARG A 79 -4.19 21.56 3.34
N THR A 80 -5.44 21.71 2.91
CA THR A 80 -6.45 20.67 3.09
C THR A 80 -6.07 19.45 2.27
N PRO A 81 -5.80 18.29 2.90
CA PRO A 81 -5.45 17.09 2.18
C PRO A 81 -6.68 16.50 1.46
N ARG A 82 -6.45 15.79 0.37
CA ARG A 82 -7.45 15.03 -0.37
C ARG A 82 -7.29 13.56 -0.09
N PHE A 83 -8.41 12.89 0.09
CA PHE A 83 -8.46 11.45 0.20
C PHE A 83 -8.76 10.83 -1.16
N VAL A 84 -8.02 9.78 -1.52
CA VAL A 84 -8.34 8.86 -2.61
C VAL A 84 -8.69 7.51 -2.04
N VAL A 85 -9.65 6.83 -2.63
CA VAL A 85 -10.11 5.53 -2.09
C VAL A 85 -9.06 4.46 -2.37
N THR A 86 -8.53 3.86 -1.32
CA THR A 86 -7.51 2.80 -1.42
C THR A 86 -7.79 1.66 -0.45
N GLY A 87 -7.09 0.55 -0.64
CA GLY A 87 -7.07 -0.54 0.32
C GLY A 87 -6.12 -1.65 -0.07
N GLU A 88 -5.56 -2.30 0.92
CA GLU A 88 -4.69 -3.44 0.74
C GLU A 88 -5.49 -4.76 0.86
N ILE A 89 -5.20 -5.70 -0.01
CA ILE A 89 -5.77 -7.05 0.02
C ILE A 89 -4.65 -8.07 0.12
N SER A 90 -4.80 -9.02 1.05
CA SER A 90 -3.87 -10.13 1.23
C SER A 90 -4.37 -11.35 0.46
N SER A 91 -3.68 -11.73 -0.61
CA SER A 91 -3.92 -12.98 -1.35
C SER A 91 -3.07 -14.09 -0.74
N ILE A 92 -3.71 -15.16 -0.23
CA ILE A 92 -3.05 -16.36 0.29
C ILE A 92 -3.61 -17.56 -0.43
N TYR A 93 -2.83 -18.19 -1.30
CA TYR A 93 -3.29 -19.29 -2.14
C TYR A 93 -2.18 -20.29 -2.45
N LYS A 94 -2.55 -21.48 -2.91
CA LYS A 94 -1.61 -22.49 -3.38
C LYS A 94 -1.44 -22.37 -4.89
N LYS A 95 -0.18 -22.26 -5.37
CA LYS A 95 0.17 -22.32 -6.77
C LYS A 95 1.30 -23.34 -6.96
N GLY A 96 1.01 -24.42 -7.68
CA GLY A 96 1.88 -25.59 -7.72
C GLY A 96 2.06 -26.20 -6.32
N GLU A 97 3.29 -26.48 -5.93
CA GLU A 97 3.63 -27.03 -4.61
C GLU A 97 3.81 -25.98 -3.52
N ARG A 98 3.73 -24.66 -3.84
CA ARG A 98 4.05 -23.57 -2.91
C ARG A 98 2.81 -22.80 -2.48
N VAL A 99 2.78 -22.39 -1.21
CA VAL A 99 1.83 -21.40 -0.72
C VAL A 99 2.38 -20.02 -1.05
N ARG A 100 1.62 -19.25 -1.83
CA ARG A 100 1.92 -17.87 -2.18
C ARG A 100 1.17 -16.91 -1.26
N LYS A 101 1.85 -15.83 -0.87
CA LYS A 101 1.29 -14.78 -0.03
C LYS A 101 1.76 -13.45 -0.59
N VAL A 102 0.84 -12.67 -1.10
CA VAL A 102 1.12 -11.39 -1.74
C VAL A 102 0.10 -10.36 -1.26
N HIS A 103 0.57 -9.17 -0.98
CA HIS A 103 -0.27 -8.02 -0.72
C HIS A 103 -0.40 -7.17 -1.97
N SER A 104 -1.58 -6.61 -2.15
CA SER A 104 -1.93 -5.81 -3.32
C SER A 104 -2.65 -4.54 -2.87
N LEU A 105 -2.11 -3.40 -3.25
CA LEU A 105 -2.75 -2.10 -3.07
C LEU A 105 -3.66 -1.84 -4.27
N LEU A 106 -4.93 -1.55 -4.00
CA LEU A 106 -5.91 -1.11 -4.98
C LEU A 106 -6.25 0.36 -4.73
N ILE A 107 -6.28 1.16 -5.80
CA ILE A 107 -6.62 2.58 -5.78
C ILE A 107 -7.81 2.77 -6.71
N LEU A 108 -8.89 3.35 -6.20
CA LEU A 108 -10.18 3.39 -6.88
C LEU A 108 -10.68 4.82 -7.07
N PRO A 109 -11.43 5.11 -8.17
CA PRO A 109 -11.90 6.45 -8.49
C PRO A 109 -13.00 6.96 -7.56
N GLY A 110 -13.57 6.12 -6.70
CA GLY A 110 -14.61 6.59 -5.78
C GLY A 110 -15.18 5.55 -4.84
N LEU A 111 -16.00 6.01 -3.90
CA LEU A 111 -16.66 5.16 -2.90
C LEU A 111 -17.71 4.23 -3.50
N GLU A 112 -18.30 4.58 -4.63
CA GLU A 112 -19.26 3.73 -5.33
C GLU A 112 -18.55 2.49 -5.91
N GLN A 113 -17.45 2.70 -6.65
CA GLN A 113 -16.63 1.62 -7.18
C GLN A 113 -16.06 0.73 -6.06
N ALA A 114 -15.68 1.35 -4.95
CA ALA A 114 -15.22 0.63 -3.76
C ALA A 114 -16.31 -0.29 -3.19
N ARG A 115 -17.57 0.19 -3.13
CA ARG A 115 -18.70 -0.60 -2.67
C ARG A 115 -18.96 -1.78 -3.59
N ASP A 116 -18.94 -1.54 -4.89
CA ASP A 116 -19.26 -2.57 -5.89
C ASP A 116 -18.17 -3.65 -5.92
N LEU A 117 -16.90 -3.26 -5.91
CA LEU A 117 -15.77 -4.20 -5.81
C LEU A 117 -15.81 -4.97 -4.48
N ALA A 118 -16.02 -4.30 -3.36
CA ALA A 118 -16.13 -4.97 -2.07
C ALA A 118 -17.30 -5.97 -2.02
N GLY A 119 -18.43 -5.66 -2.69
CA GLY A 119 -19.56 -6.57 -2.84
C GLY A 119 -19.18 -7.87 -3.58
N ARG A 120 -18.34 -7.77 -4.63
CA ARG A 120 -17.81 -8.94 -5.35
C ARG A 120 -16.85 -9.74 -4.46
N LEU A 121 -15.95 -9.07 -3.74
CA LEU A 121 -14.98 -9.72 -2.85
C LEU A 121 -15.65 -10.40 -1.65
N ALA A 122 -16.77 -9.87 -1.15
CA ALA A 122 -17.56 -10.46 -0.07
C ALA A 122 -18.11 -11.84 -0.42
N LEU A 123 -18.32 -12.15 -1.71
CA LEU A 123 -18.76 -13.47 -2.18
C LEU A 123 -17.62 -14.51 -2.13
N ILE A 124 -16.37 -14.05 -2.04
CA ILE A 124 -15.16 -14.89 -2.08
C ILE A 124 -14.64 -15.14 -0.67
N GLY A 125 -14.70 -14.14 0.20
CA GLY A 125 -14.15 -14.25 1.54
C GLY A 125 -14.68 -13.22 2.53
N ASN A 126 -14.19 -13.33 3.77
CA ASN A 126 -14.62 -12.47 4.85
C ASN A 126 -13.91 -11.10 4.77
N ILE A 127 -14.68 -10.05 4.48
CA ILE A 127 -14.21 -8.66 4.44
C ILE A 127 -14.62 -7.84 5.69
N HIS A 128 -15.20 -8.49 6.71
CA HIS A 128 -15.75 -7.83 7.90
C HIS A 128 -14.82 -7.90 9.13
N SER A 129 -13.85 -8.79 9.12
CA SER A 129 -13.04 -9.07 10.32
C SER A 129 -11.71 -8.32 10.37
N ASP A 130 -11.29 -7.73 9.27
CA ASP A 130 -10.03 -7.01 9.13
C ASP A 130 -10.15 -6.00 7.99
N GLY A 131 -9.62 -4.79 8.18
CA GLY A 131 -9.58 -3.76 7.14
C GLY A 131 -8.78 -4.24 5.91
N ARG A 132 -7.74 -5.04 6.15
CA ARG A 132 -7.00 -5.77 5.13
C ARG A 132 -7.46 -7.24 5.08
N PRO A 133 -8.45 -7.58 4.26
CA PRO A 133 -8.97 -8.94 4.22
C PRO A 133 -7.95 -9.93 3.65
N ILE A 134 -7.98 -11.15 4.17
CA ILE A 134 -7.25 -12.27 3.60
C ILE A 134 -8.21 -13.03 2.69
N LEU A 135 -7.90 -13.06 1.40
CA LEU A 135 -8.67 -13.78 0.41
C LEU A 135 -7.87 -14.98 -0.12
N GLY A 136 -8.56 -16.12 -0.27
CA GLY A 136 -7.98 -17.36 -0.77
C GLY A 136 -7.91 -17.44 -2.30
N ILE A 137 -7.67 -16.32 -2.97
CA ILE A 137 -7.65 -16.24 -4.45
C ILE A 137 -6.27 -15.83 -4.98
N PRO A 138 -5.90 -16.27 -6.19
CA PRO A 138 -4.72 -15.78 -6.89
C PRO A 138 -4.75 -14.27 -7.13
N CYS A 139 -3.57 -13.64 -7.13
CA CYS A 139 -3.46 -12.21 -7.46
C CYS A 139 -3.96 -11.91 -8.87
N ARG A 140 -3.76 -12.83 -9.81
CA ARG A 140 -4.29 -12.74 -11.18
C ARG A 140 -5.82 -12.62 -11.16
N ASP A 141 -6.49 -13.47 -10.40
CA ASP A 141 -7.97 -13.48 -10.32
C ASP A 141 -8.49 -12.24 -9.57
N LEU A 142 -7.77 -11.76 -8.55
CA LEU A 142 -8.10 -10.49 -7.88
C LEU A 142 -8.01 -9.31 -8.86
N LEU A 143 -6.97 -9.27 -9.70
CA LEU A 143 -6.81 -8.27 -10.74
C LEU A 143 -7.93 -8.37 -11.78
N GLU A 144 -8.30 -9.57 -12.23
CA GLU A 144 -9.41 -9.79 -13.17
C GLU A 144 -10.72 -9.26 -12.60
N ILE A 145 -11.06 -9.58 -11.35
CA ILE A 145 -12.26 -9.09 -10.68
C ILE A 145 -12.26 -7.57 -10.60
N MET A 146 -11.11 -6.96 -10.30
CA MET A 146 -11.00 -5.50 -10.28
C MET A 146 -11.26 -4.91 -11.66
N LEU A 147 -10.61 -5.43 -12.71
CA LEU A 147 -10.77 -4.95 -14.09
C LEU A 147 -12.22 -5.09 -14.60
N GLU A 148 -12.91 -6.17 -14.23
CA GLU A 148 -14.33 -6.38 -14.57
C GLU A 148 -15.27 -5.43 -13.84
N THR A 149 -14.93 -5.05 -12.60
CA THR A 149 -15.83 -4.26 -11.74
C THR A 149 -15.53 -2.78 -11.80
N CYS A 150 -14.28 -2.41 -11.92
CA CYS A 150 -13.76 -1.05 -11.95
C CYS A 150 -12.53 -0.98 -12.88
N PRO A 151 -12.73 -0.92 -14.20
CA PRO A 151 -11.64 -0.88 -15.17
C PRO A 151 -10.71 0.33 -15.02
N GLU A 152 -11.17 1.42 -14.43
CA GLU A 152 -10.38 2.60 -14.09
C GLU A 152 -9.55 2.42 -12.82
N GLY A 153 -9.73 1.34 -12.08
CA GLY A 153 -8.97 1.03 -10.87
C GLY A 153 -7.50 0.78 -11.17
N ILE A 154 -6.65 1.14 -10.23
CA ILE A 154 -5.21 0.93 -10.32
C ILE A 154 -4.81 -0.20 -9.37
N TYR A 155 -4.12 -1.20 -9.88
CA TYR A 155 -3.59 -2.31 -9.11
C TYR A 155 -2.07 -2.20 -8.98
N VAL A 156 -1.58 -2.21 -7.75
CA VAL A 156 -0.14 -2.13 -7.46
C VAL A 156 0.24 -3.27 -6.50
N PRO A 157 1.17 -4.16 -6.89
CA PRO A 157 1.79 -5.07 -5.93
C PRO A 157 2.45 -4.29 -4.81
N ALA A 158 2.04 -4.55 -3.56
CA ALA A 158 2.50 -3.80 -2.40
C ALA A 158 3.88 -4.27 -1.93
N HIS A 159 4.73 -3.32 -1.46
CA HIS A 159 6.03 -3.54 -0.81
C HIS A 159 6.77 -4.81 -1.31
N ILE A 160 7.11 -4.81 -2.60
CA ILE A 160 7.47 -6.00 -3.41
C ILE A 160 8.65 -6.83 -2.88
N TRP A 161 9.49 -6.29 -2.00
CA TRP A 161 10.69 -6.94 -1.48
C TRP A 161 10.66 -7.28 0.02
N THR A 162 9.49 -7.22 0.68
CA THR A 162 9.39 -7.77 2.03
C THR A 162 9.55 -9.30 1.97
N PRO A 163 10.21 -9.96 2.94
CA PRO A 163 10.43 -11.41 2.91
C PRO A 163 9.14 -12.23 2.86
N HIS A 164 8.06 -11.70 3.44
CA HIS A 164 6.73 -12.31 3.49
C HIS A 164 5.69 -11.37 2.89
N PHE A 165 4.64 -11.92 2.33
CA PHE A 165 3.47 -11.20 1.82
C PHE A 165 3.81 -10.18 0.73
N SER A 166 4.74 -10.50 -0.14
CA SER A 166 5.13 -9.62 -1.25
C SER A 166 5.39 -10.40 -2.54
N LEU A 167 5.36 -9.66 -3.65
CA LEU A 167 5.49 -10.25 -4.99
C LEU A 167 6.79 -11.05 -5.15
N PHE A 168 7.91 -10.51 -4.69
CA PHE A 168 9.24 -11.13 -4.80
C PHE A 168 9.81 -11.60 -3.45
N GLY A 169 8.96 -11.73 -2.45
CA GLY A 169 9.37 -12.15 -1.11
C GLY A 169 9.98 -13.55 -1.08
N ALA A 170 11.12 -13.67 -0.42
CA ALA A 170 11.93 -14.91 -0.39
C ALA A 170 11.16 -16.14 0.12
N PHE A 171 10.17 -15.96 0.99
CA PHE A 171 9.44 -17.09 1.59
C PHE A 171 8.15 -17.46 0.85
N SER A 172 7.49 -16.51 0.20
CA SER A 172 6.16 -16.75 -0.35
C SER A 172 5.89 -16.03 -1.67
N GLY A 173 6.88 -15.35 -2.22
CA GLY A 173 6.79 -14.62 -3.49
C GLY A 173 7.13 -15.48 -4.70
N PHE A 174 7.33 -14.81 -5.81
CA PHE A 174 7.65 -15.36 -7.12
C PHE A 174 9.03 -14.90 -7.59
N ASP A 175 9.59 -15.56 -8.58
CA ASP A 175 10.85 -15.14 -9.19
C ASP A 175 10.63 -14.18 -10.37
N ALA A 176 9.43 -14.21 -10.98
CA ALA A 176 9.02 -13.30 -12.05
C ALA A 176 7.56 -12.86 -11.85
N ILE A 177 7.25 -11.62 -12.28
CA ILE A 177 5.90 -11.06 -12.17
C ILE A 177 4.89 -11.84 -13.04
N GLU A 178 5.33 -12.35 -14.18
CA GLU A 178 4.54 -13.16 -15.09
C GLU A 178 4.07 -14.48 -14.45
N GLU A 179 4.81 -15.00 -13.48
CA GLU A 179 4.35 -16.17 -12.72
C GLU A 179 3.16 -15.84 -11.80
N CYS A 180 3.05 -14.59 -11.36
CA CYS A 180 1.98 -14.15 -10.49
C CYS A 180 0.72 -13.75 -11.26
N PHE A 181 0.87 -12.91 -12.30
CA PHE A 181 -0.24 -12.28 -13.01
C PHE A 181 -0.53 -12.88 -14.39
N GLU A 182 0.33 -13.77 -14.89
CA GLU A 182 0.15 -14.52 -16.15
C GLU A 182 -0.19 -13.60 -17.33
N ASP A 183 -1.28 -13.85 -18.01
CA ASP A 183 -1.82 -13.08 -19.13
C ASP A 183 -2.24 -11.65 -18.76
N LEU A 184 -2.52 -11.40 -17.49
CA LEU A 184 -2.89 -10.06 -16.99
C LEU A 184 -1.69 -9.19 -16.58
N THR A 185 -0.46 -9.69 -16.68
CA THR A 185 0.75 -8.89 -16.40
C THR A 185 0.79 -7.54 -17.11
N PRO A 186 0.31 -7.37 -18.35
CA PRO A 186 0.27 -6.06 -19.02
C PRO A 186 -0.59 -4.99 -18.32
N HIS A 187 -1.47 -5.38 -17.41
CA HIS A 187 -2.30 -4.46 -16.62
C HIS A 187 -1.63 -3.99 -15.32
N ILE A 188 -0.44 -4.49 -15.02
CA ILE A 188 0.38 -3.98 -13.91
C ILE A 188 1.33 -2.93 -14.47
N HIS A 189 1.20 -1.70 -13.99
CA HIS A 189 1.96 -0.54 -14.48
C HIS A 189 2.95 0.00 -13.44
N ALA A 190 2.68 -0.22 -12.16
CA ALA A 190 3.51 0.26 -11.05
C ALA A 190 3.78 -0.83 -10.02
N LEU A 191 4.87 -0.66 -9.29
CA LEU A 191 5.29 -1.49 -8.15
C LEU A 191 5.55 -0.58 -6.96
N GLU A 192 5.23 -1.05 -5.75
CA GLU A 192 5.52 -0.32 -4.53
C GLU A 192 6.84 -0.79 -3.91
N THR A 193 7.72 0.15 -3.60
CA THR A 193 9.02 -0.11 -2.96
C THR A 193 8.83 -0.73 -1.57
N GLY A 194 8.13 -0.01 -0.69
CA GLY A 194 7.97 -0.34 0.73
C GLY A 194 9.29 -0.19 1.51
N LEU A 195 9.18 -0.22 2.84
CA LEU A 195 10.27 0.08 3.78
C LEU A 195 11.51 -0.83 3.69
N SER A 196 11.48 -1.88 2.90
CA SER A 196 12.56 -2.87 2.77
C SER A 196 13.39 -2.68 1.51
N SER A 197 13.00 -1.79 0.62
CA SER A 197 13.71 -1.49 -0.63
C SER A 197 13.45 -0.07 -1.09
N ASP A 198 14.33 0.44 -1.92
CA ASP A 198 14.25 1.74 -2.55
C ASP A 198 14.39 1.62 -4.09
N PRO A 199 14.12 2.66 -4.86
CA PRO A 199 14.30 2.65 -6.30
C PRO A 199 15.71 2.22 -6.76
N PRO A 200 16.83 2.67 -6.16
CA PRO A 200 18.16 2.21 -6.51
C PRO A 200 18.37 0.69 -6.38
N MET A 201 17.74 0.04 -5.41
CA MET A 201 17.74 -1.42 -5.29
C MET A 201 16.98 -2.09 -6.41
N ILE A 202 15.80 -1.55 -6.77
CA ILE A 202 14.93 -2.11 -7.79
C ILE A 202 15.53 -1.94 -9.20
N TRP A 203 16.17 -0.81 -9.50
CA TRP A 203 16.85 -0.55 -10.78
C TRP A 203 18.01 -1.51 -11.09
N ARG A 204 18.45 -2.28 -10.11
CA ARG A 204 19.44 -3.36 -10.36
C ARG A 204 18.84 -4.59 -11.03
N VAL A 205 17.50 -4.64 -11.16
CA VAL A 205 16.76 -5.75 -11.76
C VAL A 205 16.11 -5.26 -13.06
N GLY A 206 16.82 -5.37 -14.19
CA GLY A 206 16.40 -4.83 -15.48
C GLY A 206 15.01 -5.30 -15.97
N ALA A 207 14.53 -6.46 -15.50
CA ALA A 207 13.17 -6.91 -15.80
C ALA A 207 12.07 -5.99 -15.23
N LEU A 208 12.42 -5.14 -14.25
CA LEU A 208 11.49 -4.22 -13.57
C LEU A 208 11.53 -2.79 -14.13
N ASP A 209 12.43 -2.47 -15.06
CA ASP A 209 12.62 -1.11 -15.61
C ASP A 209 11.37 -0.54 -16.30
N ARG A 210 10.45 -1.40 -16.72
CA ARG A 210 9.21 -1.01 -17.39
C ARG A 210 8.11 -0.48 -16.46
N PHE A 211 8.28 -0.67 -15.13
CA PHE A 211 7.26 -0.30 -14.16
C PHE A 211 7.57 1.04 -13.52
N GLN A 212 6.53 1.82 -13.26
CA GLN A 212 6.64 2.98 -12.39
C GLN A 212 6.90 2.50 -10.94
N LEU A 213 7.70 3.26 -10.19
CA LEU A 213 7.95 2.97 -8.78
C LEU A 213 7.24 4.00 -7.93
N ILE A 214 6.37 3.52 -7.05
CA ILE A 214 5.72 4.33 -6.02
C ILE A 214 6.19 3.89 -4.65
N SER A 215 6.14 4.81 -3.70
CA SER A 215 6.52 4.57 -2.31
C SER A 215 5.45 5.08 -1.38
N ASN A 216 5.05 4.28 -0.41
CA ASN A 216 4.02 4.65 0.55
C ASN A 216 4.37 4.14 1.94
N SER A 217 3.80 4.78 2.94
CA SER A 217 4.20 4.58 4.33
C SER A 217 3.79 3.24 4.94
N ASP A 218 2.78 2.57 4.40
CA ASP A 218 2.12 1.43 5.07
C ASP A 218 1.79 1.78 6.54
N ALA A 219 1.19 2.96 6.72
CA ALA A 219 1.00 3.53 8.05
C ALA A 219 -0.08 2.81 8.85
N HIS A 220 0.31 2.29 10.02
CA HIS A 220 -0.57 1.70 11.02
C HIS A 220 -0.84 2.65 12.21
N SER A 221 -0.46 3.92 12.07
CA SER A 221 -0.82 5.02 12.97
C SER A 221 -0.70 6.34 12.24
N PRO A 222 -1.51 7.39 12.57
CA PRO A 222 -1.48 8.66 11.86
C PRO A 222 -0.11 9.35 11.89
N ALA A 223 0.63 9.18 12.98
CA ALA A 223 1.98 9.73 13.12
C ALA A 223 3.00 9.15 12.13
N ARG A 224 2.71 8.01 11.51
CA ARG A 224 3.59 7.36 10.53
C ARG A 224 3.29 7.73 9.08
N LEU A 225 2.24 8.50 8.82
CA LEU A 225 1.97 9.05 7.48
C LEU A 225 3.21 9.74 6.92
N GLY A 226 3.48 9.53 5.63
CA GLY A 226 4.55 10.19 4.90
C GLY A 226 5.97 9.81 5.32
N ARG A 227 6.17 8.69 6.04
CA ARG A 227 7.53 8.14 6.23
C ARG A 227 8.11 7.61 4.92
N GLU A 228 7.24 7.24 4.00
CA GLU A 228 7.45 7.10 2.57
C GLU A 228 6.29 7.79 1.86
N ALA A 229 6.52 8.36 0.69
CA ALA A 229 5.52 9.09 -0.08
C ALA A 229 5.95 9.27 -1.53
N ASN A 230 5.04 9.79 -2.35
CA ASN A 230 5.26 10.11 -3.75
C ASN A 230 5.24 11.62 -3.97
N LEU A 231 6.01 12.09 -4.93
CA LEU A 231 6.01 13.47 -5.41
C LEU A 231 5.27 13.52 -6.74
N PHE A 232 4.13 14.20 -6.78
CA PHE A 232 3.28 14.32 -7.94
C PHE A 232 3.26 15.75 -8.49
N ASP A 233 3.56 15.92 -9.76
CA ASP A 233 3.39 17.17 -10.52
C ASP A 233 2.25 17.01 -11.53
N ILE A 234 1.05 16.93 -11.01
CA ILE A 234 -0.19 16.57 -11.71
C ILE A 234 -1.29 17.61 -11.47
N GLU A 235 -2.35 17.53 -12.25
CA GLU A 235 -3.63 18.08 -11.83
C GLU A 235 -4.16 17.29 -10.62
N MET A 236 -4.73 17.98 -9.63
CA MET A 236 -5.26 17.37 -8.41
C MET A 236 -6.60 16.68 -8.74
N SER A 237 -6.54 15.47 -9.29
CA SER A 237 -7.66 14.62 -9.68
C SER A 237 -7.26 13.14 -9.63
N TYR A 238 -8.24 12.24 -9.66
CA TYR A 238 -7.98 10.80 -9.79
C TYR A 238 -7.31 10.49 -11.14
N GLU A 239 -7.74 11.13 -12.22
CA GLU A 239 -7.14 10.96 -13.55
C GLU A 239 -5.66 11.36 -13.56
N GLY A 240 -5.33 12.49 -12.90
CA GLY A 240 -3.94 12.92 -12.72
C GLY A 240 -3.10 11.88 -11.97
N LEU A 241 -3.63 11.30 -10.88
CA LEU A 241 -2.99 10.20 -10.15
C LEU A 241 -2.83 8.96 -11.03
N ALA A 242 -3.85 8.57 -11.76
CA ALA A 242 -3.82 7.42 -12.66
C ALA A 242 -2.75 7.59 -13.74
N GLY A 243 -2.70 8.76 -14.40
CA GLY A 243 -1.65 9.08 -15.38
C GLY A 243 -0.25 9.04 -14.80
N ALA A 244 -0.07 9.50 -13.55
CA ALA A 244 1.22 9.44 -12.87
C ALA A 244 1.64 7.99 -12.52
N ILE A 245 0.74 7.20 -11.96
CA ILE A 245 1.05 5.84 -11.51
C ILE A 245 1.13 4.85 -12.68
N GLN A 246 0.29 4.98 -13.69
CA GLN A 246 0.24 4.03 -14.79
C GLN A 246 1.20 4.39 -15.94
N GLU A 247 1.42 5.68 -16.19
CA GLU A 247 2.16 6.15 -17.35
C GLU A 247 3.41 6.98 -16.98
N GLY A 248 3.63 7.27 -15.71
CA GLY A 248 4.71 8.13 -15.24
C GLY A 248 4.49 9.63 -15.50
N LYS A 249 3.31 10.03 -15.97
CA LYS A 249 3.00 11.43 -16.29
C LYS A 249 2.88 12.27 -15.02
N GLY A 250 3.94 12.98 -14.65
CA GLY A 250 3.99 13.81 -13.47
C GLY A 250 4.34 13.04 -12.17
N LEU A 251 4.78 11.80 -12.24
CA LEU A 251 5.44 11.14 -11.12
C LEU A 251 6.87 11.67 -11.05
N ALA A 252 7.10 12.66 -10.19
CA ALA A 252 8.35 13.41 -10.12
C ALA A 252 9.44 12.70 -9.28
N GLY A 253 9.04 11.77 -8.42
CA GLY A 253 9.93 11.01 -7.56
C GLY A 253 9.23 10.46 -6.34
N THR A 254 10.04 9.91 -5.43
CA THR A 254 9.58 9.32 -4.18
C THR A 254 10.34 9.91 -2.98
N ILE A 255 9.75 9.79 -1.81
CA ILE A 255 10.37 10.02 -0.52
C ILE A 255 10.54 8.64 0.11
N GLU A 256 11.78 8.26 0.39
CA GLU A 256 12.11 6.92 0.83
C GLU A 256 12.60 6.90 2.28
N PHE A 257 12.21 5.87 2.99
CA PHE A 257 12.84 5.45 4.23
C PHE A 257 14.18 4.75 3.90
N PHE A 258 15.16 4.89 4.76
CA PHE A 258 16.42 4.17 4.57
C PHE A 258 16.23 2.68 4.82
N PRO A 259 16.33 1.80 3.79
CA PRO A 259 16.14 0.37 3.97
C PRO A 259 17.06 -0.25 5.01
N GLU A 260 18.26 0.34 5.23
CA GLU A 260 19.23 -0.06 6.25
C GLU A 260 18.68 0.03 7.68
N GLU A 261 17.76 0.94 7.94
CA GLU A 261 17.06 1.06 9.22
C GLU A 261 15.85 0.10 9.31
N GLY A 262 15.52 -0.53 8.21
CA GLY A 262 14.40 -1.45 8.09
C GLY A 262 14.64 -2.76 8.84
N LYS A 263 13.56 -3.36 9.27
CA LYS A 263 13.54 -4.61 10.05
C LYS A 263 14.23 -5.79 9.34
N TYR A 264 14.30 -5.75 8.02
CA TYR A 264 14.75 -6.87 7.19
C TYR A 264 16.12 -6.67 6.53
N HIS A 265 16.80 -5.55 6.80
CA HIS A 265 18.10 -5.27 6.21
C HIS A 265 19.21 -6.15 6.83
N PHE A 266 19.21 -6.24 8.16
CA PHE A 266 20.12 -7.10 8.89
C PHE A 266 19.48 -8.45 9.25
N ASP A 267 20.30 -9.49 9.29
CA ASP A 267 19.91 -10.79 9.81
C ASP A 267 19.74 -10.72 11.33
N GLY A 268 18.84 -11.54 11.87
CA GLY A 268 18.66 -11.53 13.31
C GLY A 268 17.85 -12.69 13.86
N HIS A 269 17.91 -12.81 15.17
CA HIS A 269 17.06 -13.70 15.93
C HIS A 269 16.46 -12.97 17.13
N ARG A 270 15.20 -12.53 17.00
CA ARG A 270 14.54 -11.68 17.96
C ARG A 270 14.55 -12.23 19.38
N LYS A 271 14.36 -13.55 19.54
CA LYS A 271 14.36 -14.20 20.88
C LYS A 271 15.72 -14.10 21.58
N CYS A 272 16.79 -13.98 20.82
CA CYS A 272 18.16 -13.88 21.35
C CYS A 272 18.68 -12.43 21.35
N GLY A 273 17.88 -11.45 20.93
CA GLY A 273 18.31 -10.07 20.78
C GLY A 273 19.42 -9.86 19.74
N LEU A 274 19.57 -10.81 18.82
CA LEU A 274 20.62 -10.80 17.81
C LEU A 274 20.24 -9.92 16.62
N CYS A 275 21.15 -9.05 16.18
CA CYS A 275 21.10 -8.29 14.94
C CYS A 275 22.52 -8.20 14.38
N ILE A 276 22.77 -8.82 13.24
CA ILE A 276 24.11 -8.95 12.62
C ILE A 276 24.02 -8.79 11.11
N SER A 277 25.13 -8.41 10.50
CA SER A 277 25.23 -8.31 9.05
C SER A 277 25.13 -9.68 8.37
N PRO A 278 24.72 -9.76 7.09
CA PRO A 278 24.75 -11.01 6.32
C PRO A 278 26.13 -11.66 6.27
N GLN A 279 27.20 -10.85 6.24
CA GLN A 279 28.59 -11.36 6.27
C GLN A 279 28.91 -12.05 7.58
N GLU A 280 28.41 -11.52 8.71
CA GLU A 280 28.56 -12.17 10.01
C GLU A 280 27.72 -13.43 10.11
N THR A 281 26.51 -13.42 9.58
CA THR A 281 25.63 -14.60 9.51
C THR A 281 26.32 -15.75 8.77
N MET A 282 26.98 -15.47 7.65
CA MET A 282 27.73 -16.49 6.91
C MET A 282 28.87 -17.08 7.75
N ARG A 283 29.58 -16.27 8.56
CA ARG A 283 30.64 -16.75 9.47
C ARG A 283 30.14 -17.73 10.51
N TYR A 284 28.85 -17.60 10.90
CA TYR A 284 28.18 -18.51 11.83
C TYR A 284 27.45 -19.66 11.12
N GLY A 285 27.75 -19.91 9.84
CA GLY A 285 27.14 -20.99 9.07
C GLY A 285 25.63 -20.83 8.90
N ASN A 286 25.15 -19.59 8.77
CA ASN A 286 23.72 -19.21 8.67
C ASN A 286 22.87 -19.66 9.86
N LYS A 287 23.47 -19.72 11.05
CA LYS A 287 22.79 -20.08 12.30
C LYS A 287 22.96 -18.99 13.34
N CYS A 288 22.01 -18.94 14.27
CA CYS A 288 22.11 -18.04 15.40
C CYS A 288 23.28 -18.45 16.32
N PRO A 289 24.29 -17.60 16.56
CA PRO A 289 25.42 -17.95 17.41
C PRO A 289 25.06 -18.11 18.89
N VAL A 290 23.83 -17.70 19.31
CA VAL A 290 23.36 -17.77 20.69
C VAL A 290 22.62 -19.09 20.97
N CYS A 291 21.82 -19.55 20.04
CA CYS A 291 20.96 -20.73 20.28
C CYS A 291 21.09 -21.84 19.20
N GLY A 292 21.97 -21.66 18.23
CA GLY A 292 22.10 -22.62 17.12
C GLY A 292 21.00 -22.44 16.10
#